data_03feb9b1089bc0a2e544c0b2d2147f1b
#
_entry.id   03feb9b1089bc0a2e544c0b2d2147f1b
#
_cell.length_a   1.000
_cell.length_b   1.000
_cell.length_c   1.000
_cell.angle_alpha   90.00
_cell.angle_beta   90.00
_cell.angle_gamma   90.00
#
_symmetry.space_group_name_H-M   'P 1'
#
loop_
_entity.id
_entity.type
_entity.pdbx_description
1 polymer ?
#
loop_
_entity_poly.entity_id
_entity_poly.type
_entity_poly.pdbx_seq_one_letter_code
_entity_poly.pdbx_strand_id
1 'polypeptide(L)'
;SSAEAAAGDTEYRCIYVKNTSVADTLLAAAAWVSSNTPSASTTLDIGLGFAAVNSTETAVGGEGTAPSGPTFSAPSTKAAGLVIGDMAAGAYKALWLRRTVTAGAAAYNNDGATINVGGDTGA
;
A
#
# COMPACT_ATOMS: atom_id res chain seq x y z
N SER A 1 11.86 1.42 15.63
CA SER A 1 12.68 1.50 16.85
C SER A 1 13.66 2.66 16.77
N SER A 2 14.24 3.03 17.89
CA SER A 2 15.25 4.09 17.92
C SER A 2 16.53 3.70 17.20
N ALA A 3 16.88 2.42 17.20
CA ALA A 3 18.03 1.91 16.45
C ALA A 3 17.79 1.98 14.93
N GLU A 4 16.60 1.66 14.50
CA GLU A 4 16.19 1.78 13.08
C GLU A 4 16.18 3.25 12.65
N ALA A 5 15.66 4.14 13.47
CA ALA A 5 15.68 5.57 13.18
C ALA A 5 17.10 6.11 13.06
N ALA A 6 18.03 5.65 13.89
CA ALA A 6 19.42 6.09 13.85
C ALA A 6 20.14 5.59 12.59
N ALA A 7 19.90 4.36 12.17
CA ALA A 7 20.56 3.72 11.03
C ALA A 7 19.84 3.93 9.70
N GLY A 8 18.58 4.35 9.74
CA GLY A 8 17.67 4.28 8.60
C GLY A 8 17.13 2.87 8.41
N ASP A 9 15.96 2.76 7.84
CA ASP A 9 15.33 1.47 7.60
C ASP A 9 14.31 1.54 6.47
N THR A 10 14.16 0.42 5.79
CA THR A 10 13.09 0.24 4.80
C THR A 10 12.38 -1.07 5.11
N GLU A 11 11.08 -0.99 5.31
CA GLU A 11 10.23 -2.14 5.65
C GLU A 11 9.18 -2.34 4.57
N TYR A 12 8.85 -3.62 4.34
CA TYR A 12 7.84 -4.04 3.38
C TYR A 12 6.77 -4.86 4.08
N ARG A 13 5.51 -4.55 3.81
CA ARG A 13 4.37 -5.33 4.32
C ARG A 13 3.37 -5.54 3.20
N CYS A 14 2.79 -6.73 3.17
CA CYS A 14 1.71 -7.05 2.25
C CYS A 14 0.39 -7.03 2.99
N ILE A 15 -0.57 -6.30 2.44
CA ILE A 15 -1.96 -6.35 2.88
C ILE A 15 -2.84 -6.76 1.70
N TYR A 16 -4.05 -7.19 1.99
CA TYR A 16 -5.04 -7.47 0.96
C TYR A 16 -6.17 -6.48 1.06
N VAL A 17 -6.49 -5.84 -0.05
CA VAL A 17 -7.69 -5.03 -0.17
C VAL A 17 -8.81 -5.92 -0.69
N LYS A 18 -10.00 -5.80 -0.10
CA LYS A 18 -11.12 -6.69 -0.40
C LYS A 18 -12.40 -5.90 -0.64
N ASN A 19 -13.11 -6.25 -1.69
CA ASN A 19 -14.48 -5.77 -1.87
C ASN A 19 -15.41 -6.57 -0.96
N THR A 20 -15.86 -5.97 0.13
CA THR A 20 -16.70 -6.63 1.13
C THR A 20 -18.20 -6.60 0.79
N SER A 21 -18.58 -6.01 -0.34
CA SER A 21 -19.96 -6.09 -0.82
C SER A 21 -20.36 -7.56 -1.02
N VAL A 22 -21.61 -7.86 -0.77
CA VAL A 22 -22.15 -9.21 -0.99
C VAL A 22 -22.73 -9.39 -2.40
N ALA A 23 -22.89 -8.29 -3.16
CA ALA A 23 -23.58 -8.32 -4.45
C ALA A 23 -22.92 -7.47 -5.52
N ASP A 24 -22.27 -6.37 -5.15
CA ASP A 24 -21.85 -5.34 -6.13
C ASP A 24 -20.38 -5.48 -6.51
N THR A 25 -20.09 -5.27 -7.79
CA THR A 25 -18.73 -5.15 -8.30
C THR A 25 -18.23 -3.73 -8.09
N LEU A 26 -17.01 -3.59 -7.59
CA LEU A 26 -16.30 -2.32 -7.55
C LEU A 26 -15.57 -2.15 -8.88
N LEU A 27 -16.02 -1.19 -9.70
CA LEU A 27 -15.48 -0.97 -11.04
C LEU A 27 -14.29 -0.03 -10.99
N ALA A 28 -13.28 -0.31 -11.79
CA ALA A 28 -12.10 0.53 -11.96
C ALA A 28 -11.47 0.91 -10.60
N ALA A 29 -11.32 -0.07 -9.71
CA ALA A 29 -10.73 0.17 -8.40
C ALA A 29 -9.27 0.62 -8.54
N ALA A 30 -8.89 1.58 -7.70
CA ALA A 30 -7.53 2.09 -7.63
C ALA A 30 -7.13 2.33 -6.17
N ALA A 31 -5.83 2.30 -5.92
CA ALA A 31 -5.25 2.59 -4.60
C ALA A 31 -4.37 3.83 -4.66
N TRP A 32 -4.44 4.67 -3.64
CA TRP A 32 -3.62 5.87 -3.54
C TRP A 32 -3.33 6.22 -2.07
N VAL A 33 -2.38 7.11 -1.85
CA VAL A 33 -2.00 7.60 -0.53
C VAL A 33 -2.55 9.02 -0.39
N SER A 34 -3.73 9.16 0.20
CA SER A 34 -4.41 10.47 0.29
C SER A 34 -3.69 11.42 1.25
N SER A 35 -2.98 10.88 2.23
CA SER A 35 -2.17 11.64 3.17
C SER A 35 -0.95 10.82 3.53
N ASN A 36 0.25 11.31 3.21
CA ASN A 36 1.49 10.64 3.56
C ASN A 36 1.92 11.03 4.98
N THR A 37 3.01 10.42 5.45
CA THR A 37 3.56 10.72 6.78
C THR A 37 3.92 12.20 6.88
N PRO A 38 3.57 12.87 7.99
CA PRO A 38 3.89 14.29 8.16
C PRO A 38 5.38 14.53 8.42
N SER A 39 6.13 13.55 8.92
CA SER A 39 7.57 13.67 9.12
C SER A 39 8.30 13.70 7.78
N ALA A 40 9.23 14.64 7.62
CA ALA A 40 10.11 14.70 6.46
C ALA A 40 11.10 13.53 6.40
N SER A 41 11.26 12.80 7.52
CA SER A 41 12.21 11.69 7.64
C SER A 41 11.60 10.33 7.34
N THR A 42 10.30 10.27 7.10
CA THR A 42 9.60 9.02 6.78
C THR A 42 8.76 9.18 5.52
N THR A 43 8.57 8.11 4.80
CA THR A 43 7.72 8.08 3.60
C THR A 43 7.04 6.73 3.51
N LEU A 44 5.76 6.74 3.10
CA LEU A 44 5.04 5.54 2.73
C LEU A 44 4.81 5.51 1.23
N ASP A 45 5.21 4.43 0.60
CA ASP A 45 4.88 4.13 -0.79
C ASP A 45 4.02 2.87 -0.85
N ILE A 46 3.27 2.73 -1.92
CA ILE A 46 2.47 1.54 -2.19
C ILE A 46 2.84 0.93 -3.53
N GLY A 47 2.61 -0.37 -3.67
CA GLY A 47 2.83 -1.09 -4.92
C GLY A 47 1.82 -2.23 -5.04
N LEU A 48 1.24 -2.39 -6.22
CA LEU A 48 0.33 -3.50 -6.46
C LEU A 48 1.09 -4.82 -6.42
N GLY A 49 0.51 -5.81 -5.75
CA GLY A 49 1.03 -7.16 -5.75
C GLY A 49 1.12 -7.75 -7.15
N PHE A 50 2.04 -8.65 -7.35
CA PHE A 50 2.24 -9.32 -8.63
C PHE A 50 1.16 -10.37 -8.90
N ALA A 51 0.58 -10.95 -7.83
CA ALA A 51 -0.52 -11.91 -7.95
C ALA A 51 -1.79 -11.22 -8.48
N ALA A 52 -2.51 -11.92 -9.33
CA ALA A 52 -3.78 -11.46 -9.86
C ALA A 52 -4.83 -11.28 -8.77
N VAL A 53 -5.94 -10.63 -9.11
CA VAL A 53 -7.12 -10.56 -8.24
C VAL A 53 -7.54 -12.00 -7.86
N ASN A 54 -7.89 -12.19 -6.61
CA ASN A 54 -8.25 -13.48 -6.00
C ASN A 54 -7.10 -14.49 -5.89
N SER A 55 -5.85 -14.01 -5.99
CA SER A 55 -4.67 -14.85 -5.85
C SER A 55 -3.82 -14.39 -4.68
N THR A 56 -3.08 -15.32 -4.10
CA THR A 56 -2.20 -15.06 -2.97
C THR A 56 -0.83 -14.59 -3.46
N GLU A 57 -0.34 -13.53 -2.87
CA GLU A 57 1.00 -13.00 -3.17
C GLU A 57 2.09 -13.90 -2.60
N THR A 58 3.24 -13.93 -3.27
CA THR A 58 4.39 -14.64 -2.75
C THR A 58 4.94 -13.91 -1.51
N ALA A 59 5.12 -14.66 -0.44
CA ALA A 59 5.69 -14.11 0.79
C ALA A 59 7.17 -13.78 0.61
N VAL A 60 7.64 -12.76 1.34
CA VAL A 60 9.08 -12.44 1.43
C VAL A 60 9.65 -12.98 2.74
N GLY A 61 10.97 -13.11 2.81
CA GLY A 61 11.65 -13.71 3.95
C GLY A 61 11.63 -12.87 5.23
N GLY A 62 11.33 -11.58 5.14
CA GLY A 62 11.27 -10.68 6.28
C GLY A 62 10.88 -9.27 5.87
N GLU A 63 10.61 -8.42 6.86
CA GLU A 63 10.17 -7.04 6.62
C GLU A 63 11.17 -6.21 5.80
N GLY A 64 12.46 -6.50 5.91
CA GLY A 64 13.49 -5.79 5.17
C GLY A 64 13.72 -6.30 3.75
N THR A 65 13.01 -7.32 3.33
CA THR A 65 13.18 -7.94 2.01
C THR A 65 12.15 -7.40 1.02
N ALA A 66 12.62 -6.79 -0.06
CA ALA A 66 11.76 -6.28 -1.09
C ALA A 66 11.05 -7.42 -1.85
N PRO A 67 9.74 -7.29 -2.12
CA PRO A 67 9.05 -8.24 -3.00
C PRO A 67 9.55 -8.08 -4.43
N SER A 68 9.57 -9.17 -5.17
CA SER A 68 9.89 -9.16 -6.59
C SER A 68 8.64 -8.81 -7.40
N GLY A 69 8.75 -7.88 -8.32
CA GLY A 69 7.68 -7.48 -9.23
C GLY A 69 7.06 -6.12 -8.93
N PRO A 70 6.55 -5.83 -7.72
CA PRO A 70 5.89 -4.56 -7.47
C PRO A 70 6.77 -3.34 -7.71
N THR A 71 6.18 -2.31 -8.30
CA THR A 71 6.77 -0.98 -8.44
C THR A 71 6.11 -0.08 -7.40
N PHE A 72 6.92 0.67 -6.63
CA PHE A 72 6.44 1.49 -5.53
C PHE A 72 6.35 2.96 -5.91
N SER A 73 5.26 3.60 -5.47
CA SER A 73 5.01 5.02 -5.65
C SER A 73 4.02 5.49 -4.59
N ALA A 74 3.80 6.79 -4.51
CA ALA A 74 2.86 7.37 -3.58
C ALA A 74 1.88 8.31 -4.30
N PRO A 75 1.05 7.79 -5.21
CA PRO A 75 0.04 8.61 -5.87
C PRO A 75 -0.92 9.17 -4.82
N SER A 76 -1.26 10.45 -4.93
CA SER A 76 -2.05 11.15 -3.91
C SER A 76 -3.54 11.28 -4.23
N THR A 77 -3.95 10.87 -5.42
CA THR A 77 -5.34 10.94 -5.87
C THR A 77 -5.78 9.64 -6.52
N LYS A 78 -7.10 9.44 -6.56
CA LYS A 78 -7.69 8.29 -7.27
C LYS A 78 -7.29 8.28 -8.75
N ALA A 79 -7.32 9.44 -9.40
CA ALA A 79 -7.00 9.57 -10.83
C ALA A 79 -5.57 9.16 -11.16
N ALA A 80 -4.63 9.43 -10.25
CA ALA A 80 -3.23 9.03 -10.36
C ALA A 80 -2.94 7.68 -9.72
N GLY A 81 -3.93 7.05 -9.09
CA GLY A 81 -3.77 5.85 -8.28
C GLY A 81 -3.32 4.61 -9.06
N LEU A 82 -2.86 3.64 -8.31
CA LEU A 82 -2.49 2.33 -8.86
C LEU A 82 -3.77 1.59 -9.26
N VAL A 83 -3.92 1.27 -10.51
CA VAL A 83 -5.15 0.67 -11.06
C VAL A 83 -5.20 -0.82 -10.73
N ILE A 84 -6.16 -1.21 -9.89
CA ILE A 84 -6.44 -2.62 -9.61
C ILE A 84 -7.35 -3.22 -10.68
N GLY A 85 -8.31 -2.44 -11.18
CA GLY A 85 -9.33 -2.89 -12.09
C GLY A 85 -10.62 -3.28 -11.37
N ASP A 86 -11.47 -4.03 -12.02
CA ASP A 86 -12.76 -4.45 -11.47
C ASP A 86 -12.57 -5.52 -10.39
N MET A 87 -13.25 -5.33 -9.27
CA MET A 87 -13.26 -6.27 -8.16
C MET A 87 -14.69 -6.73 -7.90
N ALA A 88 -15.01 -7.96 -8.27
CA ALA A 88 -16.30 -8.56 -7.98
C ALA A 88 -16.56 -8.64 -6.47
N ALA A 89 -17.79 -8.85 -6.09
CA ALA A 89 -18.15 -9.05 -4.68
C ALA A 89 -17.24 -10.12 -4.05
N GLY A 90 -16.61 -9.79 -2.92
CA GLY A 90 -15.70 -10.69 -2.22
C GLY A 90 -14.29 -10.81 -2.82
N ALA A 91 -14.01 -10.17 -3.95
CA ALA A 91 -12.68 -10.22 -4.57
C ALA A 91 -11.64 -9.50 -3.71
N TYR A 92 -10.40 -9.95 -3.81
CA TYR A 92 -9.27 -9.34 -3.09
C TYR A 92 -8.04 -9.20 -3.99
N LYS A 93 -7.18 -8.25 -3.63
CA LYS A 93 -5.93 -7.98 -4.34
C LYS A 93 -4.85 -7.61 -3.34
N ALA A 94 -3.66 -8.18 -3.52
CA ALA A 94 -2.51 -7.83 -2.68
C ALA A 94 -2.02 -6.41 -2.96
N LEU A 95 -1.71 -5.68 -1.90
CA LEU A 95 -1.10 -4.36 -1.95
C LEU A 95 0.11 -4.35 -1.02
N TRP A 96 1.27 -4.00 -1.57
CA TRP A 96 2.48 -3.86 -0.78
C TRP A 96 2.63 -2.45 -0.26
N LEU A 97 3.11 -2.34 0.97
CA LEU A 97 3.46 -1.09 1.61
C LEU A 97 4.97 -1.07 1.82
N ARG A 98 5.60 0.04 1.45
CA ARG A 98 7.01 0.28 1.72
C ARG A 98 7.13 1.51 2.60
N ARG A 99 7.60 1.33 3.82
CA ARG A 99 7.90 2.42 4.74
C ARG A 99 9.39 2.65 4.77
N THR A 100 9.81 3.87 4.52
CA THR A 100 11.22 4.28 4.56
C THR A 100 11.43 5.26 5.70
N VAL A 101 12.45 5.01 6.51
CA VAL A 101 12.91 5.92 7.57
C VAL A 101 14.32 6.33 7.22
N THR A 102 14.56 7.65 7.11
CA THR A 102 15.91 8.19 6.84
C THR A 102 16.80 8.01 8.06
N ALA A 103 18.08 7.76 7.84
CA ALA A 103 19.05 7.69 8.92
C ALA A 103 19.06 8.97 9.75
N GLY A 104 19.09 8.83 11.08
CA GLY A 104 19.07 9.97 11.99
C GLY A 104 17.71 10.64 12.17
N ALA A 105 16.62 9.97 11.78
CA ALA A 105 15.28 10.52 11.94
C ALA A 105 14.96 10.77 13.41
N ALA A 106 14.44 11.98 13.69
CA ALA A 106 13.94 12.33 15.02
C ALA A 106 12.57 11.68 15.26
N ALA A 107 12.22 11.51 16.53
CA ALA A 107 10.89 11.04 16.92
C ALA A 107 9.82 12.03 16.44
N TYR A 108 8.70 11.52 15.98
CA TYR A 108 7.59 12.32 15.49
C TYR A 108 6.27 11.72 15.95
N ASN A 109 5.43 12.54 16.58
CA ASN A 109 4.13 12.08 17.06
C ASN A 109 3.14 11.94 15.90
N ASN A 110 2.36 10.85 15.94
CA ASN A 110 1.30 10.59 14.95
C ASN A 110 1.81 10.58 13.50
N ASP A 111 2.96 9.95 13.28
CA ASP A 111 3.59 9.85 11.96
C ASP A 111 2.95 8.72 11.15
N GLY A 112 1.71 8.93 10.75
CA GLY A 112 0.92 7.96 10.00
C GLY A 112 0.58 8.44 8.61
N ALA A 113 0.17 7.50 7.76
CA ALA A 113 -0.31 7.76 6.41
C ALA A 113 -1.69 7.17 6.22
N THR A 114 -2.45 7.70 5.28
CA THR A 114 -3.78 7.20 4.92
C THR A 114 -3.76 6.64 3.51
N ILE A 115 -4.09 5.36 3.39
CA ILE A 115 -4.22 4.67 2.11
C ILE A 115 -5.70 4.56 1.80
N ASN A 116 -6.07 4.95 0.59
CA ASN A 116 -7.44 4.82 0.09
C ASN A 116 -7.49 3.81 -1.04
N VAL A 117 -8.57 3.04 -1.05
CA VAL A 117 -8.93 2.21 -2.19
C VAL A 117 -10.36 2.55 -2.55
N GLY A 118 -10.61 2.88 -3.80
CA GLY A 118 -11.94 3.24 -4.25
C GLY A 118 -12.12 2.97 -5.72
N GLY A 119 -13.37 2.91 -6.12
CA GLY A 119 -13.79 2.71 -7.49
C GLY A 119 -15.22 3.17 -7.65
N ASP A 120 -15.83 2.81 -8.76
CA ASP A 120 -17.22 3.11 -9.04
C ASP A 120 -18.08 1.87 -8.79
N THR A 121 -19.28 2.09 -8.26
CA THR A 121 -20.23 0.97 -8.11
C THR A 121 -21.00 0.77 -9.41
N GLY A 122 -21.11 -0.49 -9.82
CA GLY A 122 -21.99 -0.86 -10.90
C GLY A 122 -23.45 -0.70 -10.48
N ALA A 123 -24.20 0.10 -11.19
CA ALA A 123 -25.60 0.28 -10.93
C ALA A 123 -26.42 -0.80 -11.68
#